data_fd4b85ef770211bd7e7c13d9a9e7d439
#
_entry.id   fd4b85ef770211bd7e7c13d9a9e7d439
#
_cell.length_a   1.000
_cell.length_b   1.000
_cell.length_c   1.000
_cell.angle_alpha   90.00
_cell.angle_beta   90.00
_cell.angle_gamma   90.00
#
_symmetry.space_group_name_H-M   'P 1'
#
loop_
_entity.id
_entity.type
_entity.pdbx_description
1 polymer ?
#
loop_
_entity_poly.entity_id
_entity_poly.type
_entity_poly.pdbx_seq_one_letter_code
_entity_poly.pdbx_strand_id
1 'polypeptide(L)'
;GLVNIRTGPGGGASVSRVSSEKTNELLWNYFFHRNVSLEDIYALRKIIEPELAASVAGHLDSEDLELLEASVEHCSEDHPPASQREQRIQELDFHHVLADACPNPVLSFFAKFILSLLARLFIQEQLNPDPELSKKHQMNGVNYHQNLLQALKDGSPDTARQLMTEHMESAEMYALSCLNREKE
;
A
#
# COMPACT_ATOMS: atom_id res chain seq x y z
N GLY A 1 -1.32 3.52 25.99
CA GLY A 1 -1.04 4.75 25.59
C GLY A 1 -2.05 5.88 25.53
N LEU A 2 -3.25 5.80 26.18
CA LEU A 2 -4.19 6.93 26.22
C LEU A 2 -3.89 7.95 27.32
N VAL A 3 -3.05 7.58 28.29
CA VAL A 3 -2.73 8.42 29.44
C VAL A 3 -1.23 8.49 29.66
N ASN A 4 -0.70 9.70 29.75
CA ASN A 4 0.66 9.99 30.20
C ASN A 4 0.63 10.34 31.69
N ILE A 5 1.48 9.69 32.49
CA ILE A 5 1.62 9.98 33.91
C ILE A 5 3.00 10.62 34.13
N ARG A 6 3.02 11.85 34.67
CA ARG A 6 4.23 12.50 35.14
C ARG A 6 4.24 12.47 36.67
N THR A 7 5.30 11.94 37.24
CA THR A 7 5.52 11.93 38.70
C THR A 7 6.28 13.16 39.15
N GLY A 8 6.11 13.57 40.41
CA GLY A 8 6.81 14.71 41.05
C GLY A 8 5.94 15.95 41.22
N PRO A 9 6.52 17.04 41.83
CA PRO A 9 5.80 18.30 41.99
C PRO A 9 5.34 18.90 40.68
N GLY A 10 4.03 19.12 40.50
CA GLY A 10 3.43 19.52 39.22
C GLY A 10 3.17 18.38 38.25
N GLY A 11 3.36 17.13 38.65
CA GLY A 11 2.99 15.95 37.91
C GLY A 11 1.47 15.71 37.92
N GLY A 12 1.04 14.69 37.20
CA GLY A 12 -0.37 14.27 37.07
C GLY A 12 -0.60 13.37 35.87
N ALA A 13 -1.84 12.97 35.68
CA ALA A 13 -2.28 12.23 34.51
C ALA A 13 -2.81 13.19 33.44
N SER A 14 -2.37 13.02 32.20
CA SER A 14 -2.89 13.76 31.03
C SER A 14 -3.31 12.80 29.94
N VAL A 15 -4.39 13.11 29.23
CA VAL A 15 -4.81 12.34 28.06
C VAL A 15 -3.90 12.66 26.90
N SER A 16 -3.32 11.63 26.26
CA SER A 16 -2.54 11.77 25.04
C SER A 16 -3.39 11.47 23.81
N ARG A 17 -3.10 12.16 22.70
CA ARG A 17 -3.64 11.75 21.41
C ARG A 17 -2.98 10.43 20.99
N VAL A 18 -3.78 9.47 20.54
CA VAL A 18 -3.25 8.23 19.93
C VAL A 18 -2.81 8.56 18.52
N SER A 19 -1.56 8.24 18.19
CA SER A 19 -1.08 8.39 16.81
C SER A 19 -1.55 7.23 15.94
N SER A 20 -1.54 7.43 14.62
CA SER A 20 -1.82 6.39 13.63
C SER A 20 -0.87 5.20 13.76
N GLU A 21 0.42 5.45 14.02
CA GLU A 21 1.44 4.42 14.22
C GLU A 21 1.11 3.51 15.41
N LYS A 22 0.68 4.12 16.53
CA LYS A 22 0.30 3.33 17.73
C LYS A 22 -0.98 2.54 17.50
N THR A 23 -1.92 3.08 16.75
CA THR A 23 -3.14 2.36 16.35
C THR A 23 -2.80 1.20 15.44
N ASN A 24 -1.96 1.40 14.44
CA ASN A 24 -1.50 0.37 13.53
C ASN A 24 -0.74 -0.75 14.26
N GLU A 25 0.09 -0.41 15.26
CA GLU A 25 0.78 -1.40 16.10
C GLU A 25 -0.20 -2.30 16.87
N LEU A 26 -1.26 -1.71 17.45
CA LEU A 26 -2.29 -2.46 18.17
C LEU A 26 -3.10 -3.38 17.24
N LEU A 27 -3.49 -2.86 16.07
CA LEU A 27 -4.19 -3.64 15.05
C LEU A 27 -3.29 -4.76 14.51
N TRP A 28 -2.01 -4.48 14.27
CA TRP A 28 -1.05 -5.50 13.88
C TRP A 28 -0.97 -6.64 14.91
N ASN A 29 -0.82 -6.33 16.19
CA ASN A 29 -0.79 -7.33 17.26
C ASN A 29 -2.08 -8.17 17.28
N TYR A 30 -3.24 -7.56 17.01
CA TYR A 30 -4.50 -8.28 16.91
C TYR A 30 -4.53 -9.28 15.74
N PHE A 31 -4.05 -8.87 14.56
CA PHE A 31 -4.06 -9.70 13.36
C PHE A 31 -2.93 -10.73 13.32
N PHE A 32 -1.80 -10.46 13.98
CA PHE A 32 -0.64 -11.34 14.00
C PHE A 32 -0.97 -12.78 14.46
N HIS A 33 -1.88 -12.92 15.43
CA HIS A 33 -2.31 -14.23 15.94
C HIS A 33 -3.51 -14.84 15.16
N ARG A 34 -3.90 -14.22 14.06
CA ARG A 34 -5.08 -14.64 13.27
C ARG A 34 -4.74 -15.30 11.95
N ASN A 35 -3.45 -15.55 11.68
CA ASN A 35 -2.99 -16.18 10.45
C ASN A 35 -3.58 -15.50 9.19
N VAL A 36 -3.51 -14.18 9.14
CA VAL A 36 -3.98 -13.39 7.97
C VAL A 36 -3.19 -13.83 6.75
N SER A 37 -3.88 -14.21 5.70
CA SER A 37 -3.29 -14.63 4.43
C SER A 37 -3.15 -13.48 3.43
N LEU A 38 -2.39 -13.72 2.35
CA LEU A 38 -2.33 -12.77 1.23
C LEU A 38 -3.70 -12.60 0.58
N GLU A 39 -4.48 -13.68 0.44
CA GLU A 39 -5.84 -13.66 -0.09
C GLU A 39 -6.75 -12.73 0.72
N ASP A 40 -6.68 -12.78 2.06
CA ASP A 40 -7.47 -11.90 2.94
C ASP A 40 -7.13 -10.44 2.69
N ILE A 41 -5.84 -10.12 2.56
CA ILE A 41 -5.38 -8.76 2.31
C ILE A 41 -5.81 -8.28 0.93
N TYR A 42 -5.61 -9.08 -0.13
CA TYR A 42 -6.00 -8.70 -1.48
C TYR A 42 -7.52 -8.59 -1.65
N ALA A 43 -8.31 -9.43 -0.95
CA ALA A 43 -9.76 -9.28 -0.92
C ALA A 43 -10.19 -7.88 -0.45
N LEU A 44 -9.49 -7.34 0.56
CA LEU A 44 -9.78 -6.00 1.08
C LEU A 44 -9.16 -4.89 0.21
N ARG A 45 -7.96 -5.10 -0.36
CA ARG A 45 -7.32 -4.16 -1.30
C ARG A 45 -8.21 -3.90 -2.52
N LYS A 46 -8.79 -4.95 -3.09
CA LYS A 46 -9.72 -4.87 -4.24
C LYS A 46 -11.00 -4.07 -3.94
N ILE A 47 -11.35 -3.88 -2.68
CA ILE A 47 -12.48 -3.04 -2.26
C ILE A 47 -12.05 -1.60 -1.99
N ILE A 48 -10.94 -1.42 -1.28
CA ILE A 48 -10.53 -0.11 -0.76
C ILE A 48 -9.76 0.71 -1.81
N GLU A 49 -8.81 0.11 -2.52
CA GLU A 49 -7.91 0.87 -3.39
C GLU A 49 -8.57 1.42 -4.66
N PRO A 50 -9.54 0.76 -5.30
CA PRO A 50 -10.30 1.38 -6.38
C PRO A 50 -11.08 2.63 -5.93
N GLU A 51 -11.70 2.60 -4.75
CA GLU A 51 -12.40 3.74 -4.19
C GLU A 51 -11.43 4.84 -3.74
N LEU A 52 -10.26 4.46 -3.24
CA LEU A 52 -9.17 5.39 -2.93
C LEU A 52 -8.76 6.15 -4.19
N ALA A 53 -8.43 5.46 -5.28
CA ALA A 53 -8.03 6.06 -6.55
C ALA A 53 -9.11 7.00 -7.11
N ALA A 54 -10.37 6.57 -7.07
CA ALA A 54 -11.49 7.40 -7.50
C ALA A 54 -11.67 8.66 -6.65
N SER A 55 -11.46 8.57 -5.33
CA SER A 55 -11.62 9.70 -4.41
C SER A 55 -10.52 10.75 -4.53
N VAL A 56 -9.36 10.37 -5.05
CA VAL A 56 -8.19 11.25 -5.25
C VAL A 56 -8.23 11.95 -6.62
N ALA A 57 -8.89 11.36 -7.61
CA ALA A 57 -8.98 11.91 -8.96
C ALA A 57 -9.55 13.34 -8.97
N GLY A 58 -8.78 14.29 -9.51
CA GLY A 58 -9.15 15.71 -9.55
C GLY A 58 -8.95 16.48 -8.23
N HIS A 59 -8.33 15.87 -7.20
CA HIS A 59 -8.05 16.51 -5.91
C HIS A 59 -6.56 16.63 -5.60
N LEU A 60 -5.69 16.13 -6.49
CA LEU A 60 -4.24 16.18 -6.35
C LEU A 60 -3.72 17.60 -6.55
N ASP A 61 -2.81 18.03 -5.69
CA ASP A 61 -2.03 19.22 -5.90
C ASP A 61 -0.72 18.91 -6.66
N SER A 62 0.13 19.92 -6.87
CA SER A 62 1.38 19.74 -7.61
C SER A 62 2.40 18.88 -6.86
N GLU A 63 2.42 18.92 -5.53
CA GLU A 63 3.32 18.13 -4.68
C GLU A 63 2.91 16.65 -4.72
N ASP A 64 1.60 16.36 -4.60
CA ASP A 64 1.06 15.00 -4.74
C ASP A 64 1.41 14.39 -6.11
N LEU A 65 1.27 15.17 -7.19
CA LEU A 65 1.59 14.72 -8.55
C LEU A 65 3.09 14.42 -8.71
N GLU A 66 3.97 15.30 -8.21
CA GLU A 66 5.43 15.08 -8.23
C GLU A 66 5.82 13.81 -7.46
N LEU A 67 5.21 13.56 -6.30
CA LEU A 67 5.47 12.35 -5.50
C LEU A 67 4.98 11.08 -6.21
N LEU A 68 3.81 11.11 -6.85
CA LEU A 68 3.31 9.99 -7.64
C LEU A 68 4.19 9.72 -8.86
N GLU A 69 4.62 10.75 -9.58
CA GLU A 69 5.56 10.61 -10.70
C GLU A 69 6.88 9.99 -10.25
N ALA A 70 7.45 10.47 -9.15
CA ALA A 70 8.69 9.94 -8.60
C ALA A 70 8.55 8.47 -8.17
N SER A 71 7.40 8.07 -7.60
CA SER A 71 7.16 6.68 -7.21
C SER A 71 7.07 5.74 -8.43
N VAL A 72 6.48 6.19 -9.54
CA VAL A 72 6.44 5.44 -10.81
C VAL A 72 7.84 5.29 -11.40
N GLU A 73 8.62 6.39 -11.42
CA GLU A 73 9.99 6.37 -11.92
C GLU A 73 10.89 5.44 -11.10
N HIS A 74 10.74 5.44 -9.78
CA HIS A 74 11.50 4.58 -8.87
C HIS A 74 11.26 3.07 -9.10
N CYS A 75 10.09 2.70 -9.61
CA CYS A 75 9.77 1.32 -9.98
C CYS A 75 10.22 0.94 -11.41
N SER A 76 10.79 1.88 -12.17
CA SER A 76 11.21 1.66 -13.56
C SER A 76 12.47 0.80 -13.67
N GLU A 77 12.76 0.31 -14.91
CA GLU A 77 13.97 -0.48 -15.18
C GLU A 77 15.28 0.28 -14.95
N ASP A 78 15.26 1.62 -14.98
CA ASP A 78 16.43 2.47 -14.76
C ASP A 78 16.89 2.48 -13.29
N HIS A 79 16.03 2.03 -12.37
CA HIS A 79 16.31 1.93 -10.93
C HIS A 79 16.10 0.49 -10.43
N PRO A 80 16.99 -0.46 -10.82
CA PRO A 80 16.81 -1.85 -10.45
C PRO A 80 16.93 -2.02 -8.92
N PRO A 81 15.96 -2.66 -8.28
CA PRO A 81 16.00 -2.91 -6.84
C PRO A 81 17.15 -3.88 -6.49
N ALA A 82 17.78 -3.68 -5.33
CA ALA A 82 18.85 -4.54 -4.85
C ALA A 82 18.35 -5.96 -4.47
N SER A 83 17.04 -6.11 -4.27
CA SER A 83 16.40 -7.39 -3.96
C SER A 83 14.94 -7.40 -4.39
N GLN A 84 14.38 -8.61 -4.55
CA GLN A 84 12.94 -8.79 -4.83
C GLN A 84 12.05 -8.21 -3.70
N ARG A 85 12.53 -8.26 -2.45
CA ARG A 85 11.85 -7.65 -1.33
C ARG A 85 11.78 -6.12 -1.48
N GLU A 86 12.88 -5.50 -1.87
CA GLU A 86 12.93 -4.06 -2.11
C GLU A 86 12.01 -3.67 -3.26
N GLN A 87 12.02 -4.43 -4.34
CA GLN A 87 11.09 -4.25 -5.46
C GLN A 87 9.63 -4.21 -4.99
N ARG A 88 9.21 -5.16 -4.16
CA ARG A 88 7.83 -5.22 -3.64
C ARG A 88 7.49 -4.05 -2.74
N ILE A 89 8.45 -3.57 -1.96
CA ILE A 89 8.25 -2.38 -1.12
C ILE A 89 8.10 -1.14 -2.02
N GLN A 90 8.94 -0.98 -3.03
CA GLN A 90 8.87 0.12 -3.99
C GLN A 90 7.53 0.14 -4.75
N GLU A 91 7.01 -1.04 -5.14
CA GLU A 91 5.69 -1.16 -5.76
C GLU A 91 4.55 -0.62 -4.88
N LEU A 92 4.72 -0.64 -3.54
CA LEU A 92 3.73 -0.09 -2.61
C LEU A 92 3.83 1.43 -2.42
N ASP A 93 4.94 2.06 -2.82
CA ASP A 93 5.14 3.50 -2.60
C ASP A 93 4.09 4.34 -3.33
N PHE A 94 3.74 3.97 -4.57
CA PHE A 94 2.65 4.62 -5.31
C PHE A 94 1.33 4.60 -4.54
N HIS A 95 0.97 3.46 -3.97
CA HIS A 95 -0.26 3.29 -3.19
C HIS A 95 -0.23 4.07 -1.87
N HIS A 96 0.96 4.19 -1.25
CA HIS A 96 1.13 5.02 -0.05
C HIS A 96 0.92 6.50 -0.35
N VAL A 97 1.54 7.02 -1.42
CA VAL A 97 1.36 8.42 -1.85
C VAL A 97 -0.11 8.68 -2.18
N LEU A 98 -0.76 7.76 -2.89
CA LEU A 98 -2.19 7.87 -3.20
C LEU A 98 -3.06 7.90 -1.93
N ALA A 99 -2.71 7.09 -0.91
CA ALA A 99 -3.42 7.08 0.35
C ALA A 99 -3.17 8.35 1.17
N ASP A 100 -1.98 8.97 1.07
CA ASP A 100 -1.66 10.24 1.72
C ASP A 100 -2.44 11.41 1.12
N ALA A 101 -2.61 11.43 -0.20
CA ALA A 101 -3.39 12.44 -0.93
C ALA A 101 -4.91 12.29 -0.76
N CYS A 102 -5.40 11.22 -0.14
CA CYS A 102 -6.83 10.97 -0.02
C CYS A 102 -7.55 11.96 0.90
N PRO A 103 -8.59 12.68 0.42
CA PRO A 103 -9.32 13.65 1.23
C PRO A 103 -10.17 13.02 2.34
N ASN A 104 -10.44 11.71 2.26
CA ASN A 104 -11.18 10.99 3.29
C ASN A 104 -10.20 10.35 4.30
N PRO A 105 -10.08 10.87 5.54
CA PRO A 105 -9.09 10.39 6.51
C PRO A 105 -9.35 8.95 6.98
N VAL A 106 -10.58 8.46 6.90
CA VAL A 106 -10.93 7.08 7.27
C VAL A 106 -10.44 6.13 6.18
N LEU A 107 -10.72 6.44 4.92
CA LEU A 107 -10.28 5.65 3.77
C LEU A 107 -8.74 5.62 3.69
N SER A 108 -8.09 6.78 3.84
CA SER A 108 -6.63 6.92 3.93
C SER A 108 -6.04 6.03 5.02
N PHE A 109 -6.60 6.07 6.24
CA PHE A 109 -6.12 5.27 7.37
C PHE A 109 -6.18 3.76 7.07
N PHE A 110 -7.32 3.26 6.58
CA PHE A 110 -7.46 1.83 6.29
C PHE A 110 -6.62 1.38 5.10
N ALA A 111 -6.48 2.21 4.07
CA ALA A 111 -5.57 1.93 2.95
C ALA A 111 -4.13 1.78 3.43
N LYS A 112 -3.60 2.74 4.18
CA LYS A 112 -2.24 2.68 4.77
C LYS A 112 -2.06 1.49 5.71
N PHE A 113 -3.07 1.17 6.51
CA PHE A 113 -3.02 0.01 7.39
C PHE A 113 -2.87 -1.29 6.61
N ILE A 114 -3.67 -1.49 5.55
CA ILE A 114 -3.61 -2.70 4.72
C ILE A 114 -2.27 -2.80 3.99
N LEU A 115 -1.75 -1.69 3.44
CA LEU A 115 -0.42 -1.64 2.82
C LEU A 115 0.67 -2.02 3.82
N SER A 116 0.55 -1.58 5.08
CA SER A 116 1.49 -1.94 6.14
C SER A 116 1.43 -3.43 6.51
N LEU A 117 0.25 -4.04 6.50
CA LEU A 117 0.09 -5.49 6.68
C LEU A 117 0.75 -6.26 5.55
N LEU A 118 0.51 -5.86 4.30
CA LEU A 118 1.10 -6.49 3.12
C LEU A 118 2.63 -6.39 3.12
N ALA A 119 3.19 -5.21 3.40
CA ALA A 119 4.63 -5.02 3.51
C ALA A 119 5.26 -5.96 4.56
N ARG A 120 4.61 -6.15 5.71
CA ARG A 120 5.08 -7.06 6.75
C ARG A 120 4.99 -8.52 6.34
N LEU A 121 3.95 -8.94 5.63
CA LEU A 121 3.87 -10.30 5.07
C LEU A 121 4.99 -10.53 4.06
N PHE A 122 5.26 -9.60 3.16
CA PHE A 122 6.38 -9.70 2.21
C PHE A 122 7.75 -9.80 2.91
N ILE A 123 7.88 -9.28 4.13
CA ILE A 123 9.10 -9.42 4.93
C ILE A 123 9.19 -10.81 5.58
N GLN A 124 8.07 -11.39 6.00
CA GLN A 124 8.00 -12.67 6.71
C GLN A 124 8.02 -13.87 5.75
N GLU A 125 7.32 -13.75 4.63
CA GLU A 125 7.24 -14.80 3.61
C GLU A 125 8.51 -14.78 2.75
N GLN A 126 9.21 -15.91 2.68
CA GLN A 126 10.31 -16.12 1.73
C GLN A 126 9.73 -16.42 0.35
N LEU A 127 9.10 -15.43 -0.26
CA LEU A 127 8.54 -15.59 -1.59
C LEU A 127 9.67 -15.78 -2.61
N ASN A 128 9.62 -16.87 -3.35
CA ASN A 128 10.60 -17.22 -4.37
C ASN A 128 9.95 -17.21 -5.78
N PRO A 129 9.71 -16.00 -6.35
CA PRO A 129 9.07 -15.90 -7.65
C PRO A 129 10.00 -16.36 -8.77
N ASP A 130 9.38 -16.75 -9.87
CA ASP A 130 10.08 -16.95 -11.15
C ASP A 130 10.64 -15.60 -11.62
N PRO A 131 11.93 -15.51 -12.01
CA PRO A 131 12.53 -14.26 -12.45
C PRO A 131 11.82 -13.62 -13.66
N GLU A 132 11.40 -14.42 -14.64
CA GLU A 132 10.67 -13.94 -15.81
C GLU A 132 9.28 -13.42 -15.44
N LEU A 133 8.58 -14.16 -14.56
CA LEU A 133 7.27 -13.75 -14.06
C LEU A 133 7.38 -12.48 -13.21
N SER A 134 8.45 -12.35 -12.40
CA SER A 134 8.73 -11.17 -11.60
C SER A 134 8.97 -9.94 -12.49
N LYS A 135 9.80 -10.08 -13.53
CA LYS A 135 10.04 -9.00 -14.48
C LYS A 135 8.76 -8.58 -15.21
N LYS A 136 7.97 -9.55 -15.68
CA LYS A 136 6.69 -9.27 -16.33
C LYS A 136 5.72 -8.54 -15.39
N HIS A 137 5.67 -8.94 -14.13
CA HIS A 137 4.82 -8.29 -13.12
C HIS A 137 5.24 -6.85 -12.88
N GLN A 138 6.56 -6.60 -12.72
CA GLN A 138 7.10 -5.25 -12.55
C GLN A 138 6.72 -4.34 -13.72
N MET A 139 6.93 -4.80 -14.97
CA MET A 139 6.55 -4.02 -16.15
C MET A 139 5.06 -3.72 -16.20
N ASN A 140 4.22 -4.70 -15.87
CA ASN A 140 2.77 -4.50 -15.81
C ASN A 140 2.39 -3.49 -14.70
N GLY A 141 3.01 -3.59 -13.53
CA GLY A 141 2.80 -2.67 -12.41
C GLY A 141 3.12 -1.22 -12.81
N VAL A 142 4.28 -0.98 -13.42
CA VAL A 142 4.67 0.35 -13.93
C VAL A 142 3.65 0.87 -14.94
N ASN A 143 3.21 0.04 -15.88
CA ASN A 143 2.20 0.44 -16.87
C ASN A 143 0.86 0.80 -16.23
N TYR A 144 0.41 0.04 -15.22
CA TYR A 144 -0.81 0.36 -14.48
C TYR A 144 -0.67 1.67 -13.72
N HIS A 145 0.44 1.89 -13.04
CA HIS A 145 0.69 3.13 -12.29
C HIS A 145 0.77 4.34 -13.22
N GLN A 146 1.39 4.23 -14.40
CA GLN A 146 1.43 5.30 -15.41
C GLN A 146 0.02 5.66 -15.92
N ASN A 147 -0.78 4.65 -16.25
CA ASN A 147 -2.16 4.86 -16.72
C ASN A 147 -3.05 5.43 -15.61
N LEU A 148 -2.88 4.96 -14.37
CA LEU A 148 -3.55 5.52 -13.20
C LEU A 148 -3.19 6.98 -12.99
N LEU A 149 -1.91 7.31 -13.02
CA LEU A 149 -1.43 8.68 -12.88
C LEU A 149 -2.06 9.60 -13.94
N GLN A 150 -2.18 9.13 -15.19
CA GLN A 150 -2.86 9.91 -16.24
C GLN A 150 -4.35 10.10 -15.94
N ALA A 151 -5.07 9.05 -15.52
CA ALA A 151 -6.48 9.15 -15.15
C ALA A 151 -6.71 10.09 -13.94
N LEU A 152 -5.78 10.10 -12.98
CA LEU A 152 -5.79 11.01 -11.84
C LEU A 152 -5.60 12.46 -12.26
N LYS A 153 -4.64 12.74 -13.16
CA LYS A 153 -4.39 14.08 -13.75
C LYS A 153 -5.61 14.58 -14.54
N ASP A 154 -6.25 13.68 -15.27
CA ASP A 154 -7.45 14.00 -16.08
C ASP A 154 -8.70 14.21 -15.19
N GLY A 155 -8.60 13.97 -13.89
CA GLY A 155 -9.73 14.05 -12.97
C GLY A 155 -10.84 13.05 -13.30
N SER A 156 -10.49 11.82 -13.70
CA SER A 156 -11.43 10.80 -14.18
C SER A 156 -11.63 9.70 -13.14
N PRO A 157 -12.55 9.84 -12.15
CA PRO A 157 -12.69 8.91 -11.04
C PRO A 157 -13.10 7.50 -11.46
N ASP A 158 -13.98 7.37 -12.46
CA ASP A 158 -14.43 6.06 -12.94
C ASP A 158 -13.31 5.31 -13.66
N THR A 159 -12.48 6.01 -14.45
CA THR A 159 -11.31 5.42 -15.11
C THR A 159 -10.26 5.03 -14.07
N ALA A 160 -10.00 5.86 -13.07
CA ALA A 160 -9.07 5.55 -11.99
C ALA A 160 -9.53 4.32 -11.19
N ARG A 161 -10.82 4.21 -10.87
CA ARG A 161 -11.42 3.04 -10.20
C ARG A 161 -11.22 1.77 -11.02
N GLN A 162 -11.53 1.81 -12.31
CA GLN A 162 -11.40 0.65 -13.19
C GLN A 162 -9.94 0.19 -13.28
N LEU A 163 -9.01 1.09 -13.58
CA LEU A 163 -7.59 0.77 -13.70
C LEU A 163 -7.03 0.21 -12.40
N MET A 164 -7.41 0.75 -11.23
CA MET A 164 -6.98 0.23 -9.95
C MET A 164 -7.58 -1.15 -9.68
N THR A 165 -8.81 -1.43 -10.08
CA THR A 165 -9.42 -2.76 -9.97
C THR A 165 -8.61 -3.79 -10.75
N GLU A 166 -8.33 -3.51 -12.02
CA GLU A 166 -7.53 -4.38 -12.89
C GLU A 166 -6.12 -4.60 -12.36
N HIS A 167 -5.51 -3.54 -11.83
CA HIS A 167 -4.19 -3.60 -11.20
C HIS A 167 -4.20 -4.52 -9.97
N MET A 168 -5.19 -4.40 -9.08
CA MET A 168 -5.29 -5.22 -7.88
C MET A 168 -5.53 -6.71 -8.21
N GLU A 169 -6.33 -7.01 -9.22
CA GLU A 169 -6.53 -8.38 -9.70
C GLU A 169 -5.23 -8.99 -10.25
N SER A 170 -4.48 -8.21 -11.05
CA SER A 170 -3.19 -8.64 -11.59
C SER A 170 -2.15 -8.87 -10.48
N ALA A 171 -2.10 -7.98 -9.49
CA ALA A 171 -1.18 -8.07 -8.36
C ALA A 171 -1.49 -9.27 -7.45
N GLU A 172 -2.78 -9.56 -7.20
CA GLU A 172 -3.22 -10.76 -6.46
C GLU A 172 -2.76 -12.04 -7.14
N MET A 173 -3.05 -12.18 -8.44
CA MET A 173 -2.67 -13.37 -9.21
C MET A 173 -1.16 -13.62 -9.12
N TYR A 174 -0.36 -12.57 -9.24
CA TYR A 174 1.09 -12.70 -9.11
C TYR A 174 1.49 -13.09 -7.69
N ALA A 175 0.99 -12.43 -6.67
CA ALA A 175 1.33 -12.71 -5.27
C ALA A 175 1.02 -14.18 -4.89
N LEU A 176 -0.15 -14.67 -5.29
CA LEU A 176 -0.56 -16.07 -5.05
C LEU A 176 0.30 -17.08 -5.83
N SER A 177 0.74 -16.74 -7.04
CA SER A 177 1.64 -17.60 -7.81
C SER A 177 2.99 -17.81 -7.13
N CYS A 178 3.45 -16.84 -6.34
CA CYS A 178 4.69 -16.92 -5.59
C CYS A 178 4.60 -17.87 -4.38
N LEU A 179 3.42 -17.99 -3.75
CA LEU A 179 3.19 -18.91 -2.61
C LEU A 179 3.11 -20.38 -3.03
N ASN A 180 2.57 -20.66 -4.20
CA ASN A 180 2.31 -22.05 -4.64
C ASN A 180 3.57 -22.82 -5.04
N ARG A 181 4.71 -22.16 -5.22
CA ARG A 181 5.99 -22.82 -5.60
C ARG A 181 6.75 -23.45 -4.44
N GLU A 182 6.41 -23.13 -3.19
CA GLU A 182 7.05 -23.77 -2.02
C GLU A 182 6.51 -25.18 -1.71
N LYS A 183 5.49 -25.64 -2.45
CA LYS A 183 4.83 -26.95 -2.22
C LYS A 183 5.22 -28.03 -3.22
N GLU A 184 6.05 -27.71 -4.22
CA GLU A 184 6.64 -28.66 -5.17
C GLU A 184 8.14 -28.91 -4.87
#